data_03cebc05fc906548f136dedb72b331e9
#
_entry.id   03cebc05fc906548f136dedb72b331e9
#
_cell.length_a   1.000
_cell.length_b   1.000
_cell.length_c   1.000
_cell.angle_alpha   90.00
_cell.angle_beta   90.00
_cell.angle_gamma   90.00
#
_symmetry.space_group_name_H-M   'P 1'
#
loop_
_entity.id
_entity.type
_entity.pdbx_description
1 polymer ?
#
loop_
_entity_poly.entity_id
_entity_poly.type
_entity_poly.pdbx_seq_one_letter_code
_entity_poly.pdbx_strand_id
1 'polypeptide(L)'
;MGGPPSAAQRRLVEGADPETGRLRGTDAQLAALVKRGLAFRHPRPPHDHFLTPAGQRIREKEPPAAPEPPASGGVFAARVGGEDGTVASGPARLREVRGAWQGLLEMRRMTNRDGATDRPCEWERSHLVRAAALALEAAGHQPEGGEIPGYRVRATPQPEAVAVYAPDEETLRACAATLEEAGWQPGECTEPRTRVRYLLASPRRV
;
A
#
# COMPACT_ATOMS: atom_id res chain seq x y z
N MET A 1 20.79 20.50 13.63
CA MET A 1 19.81 19.41 13.45
C MET A 1 20.29 18.55 12.29
N GLY A 2 20.62 17.27 12.52
CA GLY A 2 21.08 16.37 11.45
C GLY A 2 19.92 15.93 10.57
N GLY A 3 20.06 16.03 9.27
CA GLY A 3 19.09 15.54 8.29
C GLY A 3 18.80 14.03 8.44
N PRO A 4 17.86 13.45 7.67
CA PRO A 4 17.52 12.02 7.76
C PRO A 4 18.74 11.14 7.51
N PRO A 5 18.82 9.92 8.07
CA PRO A 5 19.93 9.00 7.85
C PRO A 5 19.98 8.57 6.37
N SER A 6 21.19 8.39 5.83
CA SER A 6 21.36 7.88 4.48
C SER A 6 20.86 6.44 4.35
N ALA A 7 20.57 5.98 3.12
CA ALA A 7 20.13 4.61 2.88
C ALA A 7 21.09 3.55 3.44
N ALA A 8 22.41 3.79 3.34
CA ALA A 8 23.43 2.91 3.90
C ALA A 8 23.40 2.89 5.43
N GLN A 9 23.21 4.05 6.07
CA GLN A 9 23.10 4.14 7.53
C GLN A 9 21.81 3.47 8.04
N ARG A 10 20.72 3.59 7.31
CA ARG A 10 19.45 2.93 7.65
C ARG A 10 19.59 1.41 7.61
N ARG A 11 20.18 0.85 6.54
CA ARG A 11 20.43 -0.60 6.44
C ARG A 11 21.27 -1.14 7.60
N LEU A 12 22.23 -0.38 8.08
CA LEU A 12 23.03 -0.77 9.26
C LEU A 12 22.21 -0.78 10.54
N VAL A 13 21.32 0.20 10.71
CA VAL A 13 20.41 0.29 11.86
C VAL A 13 19.39 -0.85 11.83
N GLU A 14 18.83 -1.16 10.66
CA GLU A 14 17.89 -2.27 10.43
C GLU A 14 18.54 -3.63 10.63
N GLY A 15 19.82 -3.79 10.26
CA GLY A 15 20.61 -5.01 10.44
C GLY A 15 21.18 -5.21 11.85
N ALA A 16 20.83 -4.35 12.82
CA ALA A 16 21.22 -4.53 14.20
C ALA A 16 20.55 -5.78 14.82
N ASP A 17 21.27 -6.46 15.69
CA ASP A 17 20.75 -7.62 16.43
C ASP A 17 19.43 -7.26 17.14
N PRO A 18 18.36 -8.05 16.96
CA PRO A 18 17.04 -7.70 17.45
C PRO A 18 16.92 -7.71 18.98
N GLU A 19 17.70 -8.54 19.65
CA GLU A 19 17.64 -8.69 21.12
C GLU A 19 18.57 -7.69 21.81
N THR A 20 19.80 -7.56 21.30
CA THR A 20 20.83 -6.76 21.96
C THR A 20 21.01 -5.37 21.40
N GLY A 21 20.52 -5.11 20.19
CA GLY A 21 20.76 -3.86 19.46
C GLY A 21 22.20 -3.72 18.95
N ARG A 22 23.01 -4.81 18.93
CA ARG A 22 24.40 -4.78 18.50
C ARG A 22 24.51 -4.59 17.00
N LEU A 23 25.39 -3.68 16.60
CA LEU A 23 25.63 -3.31 15.21
C LEU A 23 26.83 -4.05 14.63
N ARG A 24 26.72 -4.46 13.38
CA ARG A 24 27.82 -5.02 12.59
C ARG A 24 28.07 -4.12 11.38
N GLY A 25 29.33 -3.74 11.16
CA GLY A 25 29.72 -2.86 10.07
C GLY A 25 31.21 -2.51 10.10
N THR A 26 31.68 -1.77 9.12
CA THR A 26 33.05 -1.25 9.14
C THR A 26 33.20 -0.14 10.16
N ASP A 27 34.42 0.07 10.66
CA ASP A 27 34.69 1.12 11.68
C ASP A 27 34.23 2.50 11.21
N ALA A 28 34.41 2.82 9.93
CA ALA A 28 33.97 4.09 9.36
C ALA A 28 32.44 4.26 9.39
N GLN A 29 31.72 3.18 9.11
CA GLN A 29 30.24 3.17 9.12
C GLN A 29 29.70 3.32 10.55
N LEU A 30 30.28 2.57 11.48
CA LEU A 30 29.90 2.61 12.89
C LEU A 30 30.23 3.98 13.51
N ALA A 31 31.39 4.55 13.21
CA ALA A 31 31.77 5.91 13.66
C ALA A 31 30.82 6.98 13.12
N ALA A 32 30.34 6.84 11.88
CA ALA A 32 29.36 7.76 11.31
C ALA A 32 28.00 7.70 12.03
N LEU A 33 27.55 6.52 12.48
CA LEU A 33 26.34 6.35 13.28
C LEU A 33 26.51 6.96 14.70
N VAL A 34 27.69 6.76 15.30
CA VAL A 34 28.01 7.36 16.61
C VAL A 34 28.02 8.89 16.53
N LYS A 35 28.65 9.46 15.51
CA LYS A 35 28.67 10.93 15.27
C LYS A 35 27.26 11.51 15.14
N ARG A 36 26.31 10.74 14.67
CA ARG A 36 24.88 11.14 14.54
C ARG A 36 24.05 10.82 15.78
N GLY A 37 24.64 10.24 16.80
CA GLY A 37 23.90 9.84 18.01
C GLY A 37 22.94 8.66 17.83
N LEU A 38 23.08 7.89 16.73
CA LEU A 38 22.26 6.71 16.43
C LEU A 38 22.84 5.42 17.02
N ALA A 39 24.14 5.43 17.34
CA ALA A 39 24.86 4.34 17.98
C ALA A 39 25.78 4.88 19.07
N PHE A 40 26.19 4.00 19.96
CA PHE A 40 27.25 4.26 20.94
C PHE A 40 28.22 3.08 20.97
N ARG A 41 29.49 3.36 21.30
CA ARG A 41 30.51 2.34 21.49
C ARG A 41 30.53 1.94 22.95
N HIS A 42 30.50 0.64 23.23
CA HIS A 42 30.55 0.15 24.61
C HIS A 42 31.94 0.45 25.24
N PRO A 43 31.99 0.98 26.47
CA PRO A 43 33.26 1.37 27.11
C PRO A 43 34.18 0.20 27.46
N ARG A 44 33.64 -1.02 27.61
CA ARG A 44 34.41 -2.23 27.93
C ARG A 44 34.74 -3.03 26.69
N PRO A 45 35.90 -3.71 26.61
CA PRO A 45 36.21 -4.64 25.54
C PRO A 45 35.11 -5.70 25.38
N PRO A 46 34.82 -6.13 24.15
CA PRO A 46 35.45 -5.84 22.86
C PRO A 46 35.08 -4.51 22.18
N HIS A 47 34.50 -3.54 22.92
CA HIS A 47 34.13 -2.22 22.42
C HIS A 47 33.10 -2.23 21.29
N ASP A 48 32.17 -3.18 21.35
CA ASP A 48 31.08 -3.29 20.39
C ASP A 48 30.22 -2.02 20.31
N HIS A 49 29.54 -1.86 19.18
CA HIS A 49 28.63 -0.75 18.95
C HIS A 49 27.18 -1.21 19.09
N PHE A 50 26.37 -0.41 19.75
CA PHE A 50 24.95 -0.68 20.01
C PHE A 50 24.10 0.51 19.60
N LEU A 51 22.83 0.24 19.26
CA LEU A 51 21.86 1.30 18.98
C LEU A 51 21.56 2.12 20.21
N THR A 52 21.49 3.44 20.03
CA THR A 52 20.88 4.33 21.02
C THR A 52 19.34 4.27 20.94
N PRO A 53 18.59 4.81 21.92
CA PRO A 53 17.15 4.95 21.81
C PRO A 53 16.69 5.71 20.54
N ALA A 54 17.53 6.63 20.05
CA ALA A 54 17.28 7.32 18.77
C ALA A 54 17.46 6.38 17.58
N GLY A 55 18.50 5.52 17.60
CA GLY A 55 18.71 4.49 16.59
C GLY A 55 17.59 3.43 16.59
N GLN A 56 17.13 3.01 17.76
CA GLN A 56 16.01 2.08 17.91
C GLN A 56 14.72 2.64 17.32
N ARG A 57 14.40 3.90 17.61
CA ARG A 57 13.24 4.59 17.01
C ARG A 57 13.31 4.66 15.47
N ILE A 58 14.49 4.77 14.89
CA ILE A 58 14.66 4.73 13.42
C ILE A 58 14.43 3.32 12.89
N ARG A 59 14.87 2.29 13.62
CA ARG A 59 14.61 0.88 13.28
C ARG A 59 13.13 0.54 13.37
N GLU A 60 12.44 1.03 14.39
CA GLU A 60 11.01 0.81 14.64
C GLU A 60 10.10 1.68 13.76
N LYS A 61 10.62 2.84 13.34
CA LYS A 61 9.90 3.71 12.42
C LYS A 61 9.93 3.07 11.04
N GLU A 62 8.82 2.44 10.66
CA GLU A 62 8.59 1.93 9.33
C GLU A 62 9.09 2.95 8.28
N PRO A 63 9.92 2.56 7.32
CA PRO A 63 10.37 3.48 6.29
C PRO A 63 9.13 4.08 5.63
N PRO A 64 9.12 5.38 5.25
CA PRO A 64 8.08 5.89 4.38
C PRO A 64 8.07 4.94 3.19
N ALA A 65 6.92 4.32 2.93
CA ALA A 65 6.75 3.27 1.94
C ALA A 65 7.50 3.65 0.66
N ALA A 66 8.69 3.06 0.49
CA ALA A 66 9.25 2.91 -0.83
C ALA A 66 8.25 2.07 -1.61
N PRO A 67 8.07 2.30 -2.94
CA PRO A 67 7.23 1.42 -3.72
C PRO A 67 7.68 -0.02 -3.41
N GLU A 68 6.78 -0.81 -2.84
CA GLU A 68 7.06 -2.18 -2.43
C GLU A 68 7.67 -2.90 -3.63
N PRO A 69 8.88 -3.50 -3.51
CA PRO A 69 9.30 -4.46 -4.51
C PRO A 69 8.23 -5.54 -4.55
N PRO A 70 7.90 -6.10 -5.73
CA PRO A 70 6.90 -7.14 -5.84
C PRO A 70 7.26 -8.24 -4.85
N ALA A 71 6.42 -8.43 -3.85
CA ALA A 71 6.60 -9.43 -2.82
C ALA A 71 6.62 -10.80 -3.52
N SER A 72 7.80 -11.36 -3.63
CA SER A 72 8.02 -12.77 -4.00
C SER A 72 7.50 -13.62 -2.86
N GLY A 73 6.22 -13.90 -2.90
CA GLY A 73 5.55 -14.74 -1.91
C GLY A 73 4.07 -14.47 -1.87
N GLY A 74 3.33 -14.92 -2.90
CA GLY A 74 1.93 -15.35 -2.77
C GLY A 74 0.86 -14.40 -2.25
N VAL A 75 1.11 -13.12 -2.06
CA VAL A 75 0.04 -12.17 -1.71
C VAL A 75 -0.49 -11.55 -3.00
N PHE A 76 -1.72 -11.90 -3.34
CA PHE A 76 -2.43 -11.29 -4.45
C PHE A 76 -2.48 -9.77 -4.30
N ALA A 77 -1.97 -9.05 -5.30
CA ALA A 77 -2.10 -7.60 -5.42
C ALA A 77 -3.07 -7.25 -6.54
N ALA A 78 -4.17 -6.56 -6.20
CA ALA A 78 -5.08 -6.00 -7.18
C ALA A 78 -4.38 -4.90 -7.97
N ARG A 79 -4.68 -4.78 -9.27
CA ARG A 79 -4.09 -3.76 -10.13
C ARG A 79 -4.83 -2.45 -9.99
N VAL A 80 -4.07 -1.41 -9.68
CA VAL A 80 -4.64 -0.06 -9.47
C VAL A 80 -4.75 0.75 -10.77
N GLY A 81 -4.10 0.29 -11.85
CA GLY A 81 -4.03 0.99 -13.14
C GLY A 81 -2.92 2.06 -13.18
N GLY A 82 -2.34 2.25 -14.36
CA GLY A 82 -1.20 3.15 -14.58
C GLY A 82 0.14 2.56 -14.12
N GLU A 83 0.23 1.26 -13.99
CA GLU A 83 1.46 0.55 -13.68
C GLU A 83 2.26 0.28 -14.95
N ASP A 84 3.57 0.62 -14.92
CA ASP A 84 4.50 0.30 -16.01
C ASP A 84 4.84 -1.20 -15.97
N GLY A 85 4.10 -2.02 -16.68
CA GLY A 85 4.37 -3.45 -16.77
C GLY A 85 3.48 -4.15 -17.77
N THR A 86 3.99 -5.27 -18.35
CA THR A 86 3.17 -6.17 -19.18
C THR A 86 2.04 -6.74 -18.33
N VAL A 87 0.85 -6.27 -18.62
CA VAL A 87 -0.39 -6.73 -17.98
C VAL A 87 -0.57 -8.21 -18.32
N ALA A 88 -0.15 -9.12 -17.44
CA ALA A 88 -0.49 -10.53 -17.57
C ALA A 88 -2.02 -10.65 -17.52
N SER A 89 -2.64 -10.62 -18.67
CA SER A 89 -4.07 -10.85 -18.85
C SER A 89 -4.24 -12.31 -19.19
N GLY A 90 -5.22 -12.99 -18.59
CA GLY A 90 -5.48 -14.38 -18.95
C GLY A 90 -6.32 -15.13 -17.93
N PRO A 91 -6.72 -16.37 -18.24
CA PRO A 91 -7.59 -17.16 -17.36
C PRO A 91 -7.02 -17.43 -15.97
N ALA A 92 -5.68 -17.46 -15.83
CA ALA A 92 -5.01 -17.61 -14.53
C ALA A 92 -5.25 -16.39 -13.66
N ARG A 93 -5.04 -15.19 -14.20
CA ARG A 93 -5.27 -13.93 -13.47
C ARG A 93 -6.73 -13.80 -13.04
N LEU A 94 -7.69 -14.10 -13.90
CA LEU A 94 -9.11 -14.06 -13.55
C LEU A 94 -9.46 -15.01 -12.39
N ARG A 95 -8.82 -16.19 -12.32
CA ARG A 95 -9.02 -17.12 -11.19
C ARG A 95 -8.42 -16.57 -9.89
N GLU A 96 -7.23 -15.99 -9.96
CA GLU A 96 -6.57 -15.35 -8.79
C GLU A 96 -7.42 -14.21 -8.25
N VAL A 97 -7.87 -13.31 -9.13
CA VAL A 97 -8.70 -12.16 -8.76
C VAL A 97 -10.01 -12.60 -8.11
N ARG A 98 -10.70 -13.58 -8.73
CA ARG A 98 -11.93 -14.13 -8.17
C ARG A 98 -11.70 -14.81 -6.83
N GLY A 99 -10.61 -15.56 -6.69
CA GLY A 99 -10.23 -16.18 -5.42
C GLY A 99 -9.97 -15.15 -4.34
N ALA A 100 -9.24 -14.08 -4.65
CA ALA A 100 -8.98 -12.98 -3.73
C ALA A 100 -10.27 -12.25 -3.33
N TRP A 101 -11.17 -12.01 -4.27
CA TRP A 101 -12.48 -11.40 -3.99
C TRP A 101 -13.34 -12.29 -3.07
N GLN A 102 -13.41 -13.60 -3.32
CA GLN A 102 -14.10 -14.52 -2.42
C GLN A 102 -13.49 -14.54 -1.03
N GLY A 103 -12.17 -14.52 -0.91
CA GLY A 103 -11.47 -14.39 0.36
C GLY A 103 -11.82 -13.09 1.09
N LEU A 104 -11.98 -11.99 0.36
CA LEU A 104 -12.40 -10.70 0.95
C LEU A 104 -13.86 -10.76 1.46
N LEU A 105 -14.77 -11.38 0.72
CA LEU A 105 -16.16 -11.58 1.16
C LEU A 105 -16.25 -12.44 2.43
N GLU A 106 -15.43 -13.50 2.53
CA GLU A 106 -15.31 -14.29 3.76
C GLU A 106 -14.73 -13.47 4.92
N MET A 107 -13.75 -12.62 4.66
CA MET A 107 -13.21 -11.70 5.66
C MET A 107 -14.30 -10.74 6.14
N ARG A 108 -15.11 -10.16 5.25
CA ARG A 108 -16.26 -9.33 5.62
C ARG A 108 -17.23 -10.09 6.52
N ARG A 109 -17.56 -11.34 6.14
CA ARG A 109 -18.47 -12.19 6.91
C ARG A 109 -17.96 -12.47 8.34
N MET A 110 -16.65 -12.66 8.49
CA MET A 110 -16.02 -12.94 9.78
C MET A 110 -15.84 -11.70 10.66
N THR A 111 -15.59 -10.53 10.05
CA THR A 111 -15.17 -9.34 10.78
C THR A 111 -16.27 -8.31 10.97
N ASN A 112 -17.27 -8.26 10.10
CA ASN A 112 -18.45 -7.43 10.31
C ASN A 112 -19.33 -8.04 11.42
N ARG A 113 -19.80 -7.21 12.37
CA ARG A 113 -20.52 -7.66 13.58
C ARG A 113 -21.76 -8.51 13.30
N ASP A 114 -22.42 -8.27 12.18
CA ASP A 114 -23.62 -8.98 11.72
C ASP A 114 -23.34 -10.00 10.62
N GLY A 115 -22.05 -10.25 10.30
CA GLY A 115 -21.65 -11.14 9.23
C GLY A 115 -21.99 -10.63 7.83
N ALA A 116 -22.32 -9.34 7.69
CA ALA A 116 -22.70 -8.75 6.40
C ALA A 116 -21.55 -8.73 5.42
N THR A 117 -21.84 -9.06 4.17
CA THR A 117 -20.87 -9.05 3.05
C THR A 117 -21.11 -7.90 2.06
N ASP A 118 -22.21 -7.18 2.22
CA ASP A 118 -22.67 -6.08 1.37
C ASP A 118 -22.00 -4.73 1.69
N ARG A 119 -21.10 -4.71 2.67
CA ARG A 119 -20.34 -3.54 3.06
C ARG A 119 -18.89 -3.86 3.39
N PRO A 120 -17.98 -2.93 3.10
CA PRO A 120 -16.56 -3.08 3.37
C PRO A 120 -16.23 -3.28 4.86
N CYS A 121 -15.28 -4.18 5.14
CA CYS A 121 -14.75 -4.43 6.48
C CYS A 121 -13.60 -3.45 6.82
N GLU A 122 -13.08 -3.54 8.06
CA GLU A 122 -12.00 -2.67 8.56
C GLU A 122 -10.72 -2.76 7.72
N TRP A 123 -10.38 -3.95 7.23
CA TRP A 123 -9.23 -4.11 6.35
C TRP A 123 -9.36 -3.28 5.08
N GLU A 124 -10.53 -3.25 4.45
CA GLU A 124 -10.78 -2.46 3.24
C GLU A 124 -10.70 -0.96 3.52
N ARG A 125 -11.17 -0.53 4.68
CA ARG A 125 -11.09 0.88 5.12
C ARG A 125 -9.65 1.33 5.34
N SER A 126 -8.77 0.44 5.75
CA SER A 126 -7.34 0.72 5.90
C SER A 126 -6.54 0.55 4.60
N HIS A 127 -7.10 -0.11 3.56
CA HIS A 127 -6.46 -0.40 2.29
C HIS A 127 -7.31 0.04 1.08
N LEU A 128 -7.88 1.23 1.15
CA LEU A 128 -8.91 1.73 0.23
C LEU A 128 -8.59 1.54 -1.25
N VAL A 129 -7.37 1.93 -1.68
CA VAL A 129 -6.96 1.84 -3.10
C VAL A 129 -6.94 0.39 -3.57
N ARG A 130 -6.36 -0.51 -2.77
CA ARG A 130 -6.30 -1.95 -3.11
C ARG A 130 -7.68 -2.61 -3.09
N ALA A 131 -8.52 -2.24 -2.14
CA ALA A 131 -9.87 -2.78 -2.00
C ALA A 131 -10.77 -2.36 -3.17
N ALA A 132 -10.77 -1.08 -3.54
CA ALA A 132 -11.52 -0.60 -4.69
C ALA A 132 -11.02 -1.22 -6.01
N ALA A 133 -9.69 -1.30 -6.19
CA ALA A 133 -9.09 -1.95 -7.35
C ALA A 133 -9.46 -3.44 -7.45
N LEU A 134 -9.48 -4.16 -6.33
CA LEU A 134 -9.90 -5.57 -6.30
C LEU A 134 -11.37 -5.73 -6.69
N ALA A 135 -12.26 -4.87 -6.22
CA ALA A 135 -13.67 -4.90 -6.59
C ALA A 135 -13.84 -4.71 -8.11
N LEU A 136 -13.15 -3.72 -8.69
CA LEU A 136 -13.22 -3.44 -10.12
C LEU A 136 -12.61 -4.57 -10.96
N GLU A 137 -11.43 -5.07 -10.61
CA GLU A 137 -10.77 -6.15 -11.34
C GLU A 137 -11.58 -7.47 -11.24
N ALA A 138 -12.19 -7.76 -10.08
CA ALA A 138 -13.03 -8.94 -9.88
C ALA A 138 -14.31 -8.93 -10.72
N ALA A 139 -14.88 -7.76 -10.95
CA ALA A 139 -16.02 -7.55 -11.84
C ALA A 139 -15.63 -7.58 -13.34
N GLY A 140 -14.33 -7.66 -13.65
CA GLY A 140 -13.84 -7.76 -15.02
C GLY A 140 -13.50 -6.42 -15.68
N HIS A 141 -13.48 -5.31 -14.93
CA HIS A 141 -12.99 -4.06 -15.49
C HIS A 141 -11.51 -4.15 -15.80
N GLN A 142 -11.12 -3.58 -16.93
CA GLN A 142 -9.73 -3.54 -17.37
C GLN A 142 -8.98 -2.43 -16.65
N PRO A 143 -7.87 -2.72 -15.92
CA PRO A 143 -7.00 -1.68 -15.40
C PRO A 143 -6.22 -1.00 -16.54
N GLU A 144 -5.97 0.30 -16.41
CA GLU A 144 -5.08 1.03 -17.34
C GLU A 144 -3.67 0.44 -17.27
N GLY A 145 -3.06 0.19 -18.44
CA GLY A 145 -1.70 -0.35 -18.50
C GLY A 145 -1.05 -0.10 -19.85
N GLY A 146 0.06 0.65 -19.87
CA GLY A 146 0.74 1.03 -21.11
C GLY A 146 -0.19 1.75 -22.08
N GLU A 147 -0.42 1.17 -23.27
CA GLU A 147 -1.36 1.71 -24.27
C GLU A 147 -2.81 1.21 -24.09
N ILE A 148 -3.06 0.34 -23.12
CA ILE A 148 -4.39 -0.23 -22.89
C ILE A 148 -5.21 0.74 -22.03
N PRO A 149 -6.32 1.31 -22.56
CA PRO A 149 -7.19 2.16 -21.76
C PRO A 149 -7.93 1.32 -20.72
N GLY A 150 -8.11 1.87 -19.53
CA GLY A 150 -8.77 1.19 -18.44
C GLY A 150 -8.97 2.09 -17.23
N TYR A 151 -9.45 1.49 -16.13
CA TYR A 151 -9.60 2.25 -14.88
C TYR A 151 -8.24 2.49 -14.20
N ARG A 152 -8.20 3.57 -13.43
CA ARG A 152 -7.08 3.88 -12.53
C ARG A 152 -7.62 4.32 -11.17
N VAL A 153 -7.16 3.67 -10.09
CA VAL A 153 -7.51 4.01 -8.71
C VAL A 153 -6.36 4.77 -8.06
N ARG A 154 -6.65 5.88 -7.40
CA ARG A 154 -5.67 6.70 -6.70
C ARG A 154 -6.13 7.07 -5.30
N ALA A 155 -5.19 7.22 -4.38
CA ALA A 155 -5.44 7.83 -3.10
C ALA A 155 -5.82 9.31 -3.27
N THR A 156 -6.66 9.81 -2.37
CA THR A 156 -7.05 11.23 -2.31
C THR A 156 -6.60 11.84 -0.99
N PRO A 157 -6.51 13.19 -0.91
CA PRO A 157 -6.30 13.87 0.38
C PRO A 157 -7.48 13.69 1.35
N GLN A 158 -8.65 13.31 0.85
CA GLN A 158 -9.81 13.04 1.71
C GLN A 158 -9.62 11.69 2.41
N PRO A 159 -9.74 11.66 3.75
CA PRO A 159 -9.71 10.41 4.48
C PRO A 159 -10.88 9.51 4.05
N GLU A 160 -10.65 8.21 4.00
CA GLU A 160 -11.65 7.20 3.65
C GLU A 160 -12.22 7.31 2.22
N ALA A 161 -11.53 7.95 1.28
CA ALA A 161 -11.97 8.04 -0.10
C ALA A 161 -10.84 7.75 -1.09
N VAL A 162 -11.21 7.22 -2.25
CA VAL A 162 -10.34 7.02 -3.42
C VAL A 162 -10.90 7.72 -4.64
N ALA A 163 -10.02 8.14 -5.55
CA ALA A 163 -10.41 8.62 -6.87
C ALA A 163 -10.29 7.49 -7.89
N VAL A 164 -11.35 7.28 -8.68
CA VAL A 164 -11.37 6.32 -9.78
C VAL A 164 -11.54 7.08 -11.08
N TYR A 165 -10.57 6.93 -11.97
CA TYR A 165 -10.58 7.49 -13.33
C TYR A 165 -10.87 6.35 -14.31
N ALA A 166 -11.50 6.70 -15.42
CA ALA A 166 -11.77 5.78 -16.53
C ALA A 166 -11.59 6.52 -17.86
N PRO A 167 -11.36 5.78 -18.97
CA PRO A 167 -11.08 6.39 -20.27
C PRO A 167 -12.28 7.17 -20.86
N ASP A 168 -13.49 6.76 -20.51
CA ASP A 168 -14.74 7.34 -21.01
C ASP A 168 -15.84 7.29 -19.96
N GLU A 169 -16.94 7.97 -20.24
CA GLU A 169 -18.07 8.11 -19.30
C GLU A 169 -18.84 6.79 -19.09
N GLU A 170 -18.91 5.94 -20.12
CA GLU A 170 -19.59 4.65 -20.01
C GLU A 170 -18.83 3.72 -19.04
N THR A 171 -17.51 3.61 -19.23
CA THR A 171 -16.63 2.86 -18.34
C THR A 171 -16.66 3.43 -16.92
N LEU A 172 -16.67 4.76 -16.78
CA LEU A 172 -16.75 5.41 -15.46
C LEU A 172 -18.05 5.06 -14.75
N ARG A 173 -19.16 5.06 -15.46
CA ARG A 173 -20.49 4.70 -14.92
C ARG A 173 -20.57 3.21 -14.56
N ALA A 174 -19.97 2.34 -15.37
CA ALA A 174 -19.88 0.92 -15.06
C ALA A 174 -19.02 0.66 -13.82
N CYS A 175 -17.91 1.38 -13.64
CA CYS A 175 -17.12 1.34 -12.41
C CYS A 175 -17.92 1.80 -11.19
N ALA A 176 -18.74 2.85 -11.33
CA ALA A 176 -19.60 3.32 -10.25
C ALA A 176 -20.58 2.23 -9.81
N ALA A 177 -21.30 1.61 -10.73
CA ALA A 177 -22.26 0.54 -10.43
C ALA A 177 -21.58 -0.64 -9.71
N THR A 178 -20.41 -1.07 -10.18
CA THR A 178 -19.62 -2.12 -9.51
C THR A 178 -19.23 -1.75 -8.08
N LEU A 179 -18.79 -0.53 -7.86
CA LEU A 179 -18.42 -0.07 -6.52
C LEU A 179 -19.64 0.02 -5.60
N GLU A 180 -20.81 0.45 -6.11
CA GLU A 180 -22.06 0.45 -5.35
C GLU A 180 -22.46 -0.96 -4.92
N GLU A 181 -22.41 -1.93 -5.83
CA GLU A 181 -22.65 -3.35 -5.53
C GLU A 181 -21.66 -3.91 -4.50
N ALA A 182 -20.41 -3.46 -4.57
CA ALA A 182 -19.36 -3.81 -3.62
C ALA A 182 -19.50 -3.11 -2.26
N GLY A 183 -20.53 -2.31 -2.05
CA GLY A 183 -20.80 -1.61 -0.77
C GLY A 183 -20.06 -0.29 -0.61
N TRP A 184 -19.64 0.33 -1.70
CA TRP A 184 -19.06 1.66 -1.71
C TRP A 184 -20.11 2.73 -2.07
N GLN A 185 -19.77 3.98 -1.84
CA GLN A 185 -20.56 5.15 -2.23
C GLN A 185 -19.74 5.98 -3.23
N PRO A 186 -19.86 5.71 -4.52
CA PRO A 186 -19.23 6.54 -5.55
C PRO A 186 -20.04 7.81 -5.80
N GLY A 187 -19.35 8.92 -5.95
CA GLY A 187 -19.92 10.21 -6.38
C GLY A 187 -19.14 10.74 -7.57
N GLU A 188 -19.83 11.20 -8.61
CA GLU A 188 -19.18 11.83 -9.76
C GLU A 188 -18.62 13.20 -9.40
N CYS A 189 -17.37 13.42 -9.77
CA CYS A 189 -16.64 14.67 -9.58
C CYS A 189 -15.98 15.11 -10.88
N THR A 190 -15.66 16.40 -10.98
CA THR A 190 -14.91 16.94 -12.10
C THR A 190 -13.70 17.71 -11.56
N GLU A 191 -12.52 17.38 -12.06
CA GLU A 191 -11.31 18.10 -11.68
C GLU A 191 -11.33 19.53 -12.25
N PRO A 192 -11.18 20.56 -11.40
CA PRO A 192 -11.41 21.96 -11.84
C PRO A 192 -10.46 22.42 -12.95
N ARG A 193 -9.22 21.95 -12.98
CA ARG A 193 -8.19 22.39 -13.92
C ARG A 193 -8.24 21.65 -15.25
N THR A 194 -8.37 20.33 -15.22
CA THR A 194 -8.29 19.46 -16.40
C THR A 194 -9.64 19.15 -17.02
N ARG A 195 -10.73 19.44 -16.28
CA ARG A 195 -12.11 19.07 -16.65
C ARG A 195 -12.32 17.56 -16.78
N VAL A 196 -11.39 16.75 -16.29
CA VAL A 196 -11.50 15.30 -16.29
C VAL A 196 -12.55 14.87 -15.25
N ARG A 197 -13.47 14.02 -15.67
CA ARG A 197 -14.47 13.41 -14.77
C ARG A 197 -13.86 12.20 -14.08
N TYR A 198 -14.17 12.02 -12.82
CA TYR A 198 -13.74 10.89 -12.01
C TYR A 198 -14.78 10.55 -10.95
N LEU A 199 -14.71 9.37 -10.34
CA LEU A 199 -15.49 9.02 -9.17
C LEU A 199 -14.69 9.29 -7.92
N LEU A 200 -15.30 9.90 -6.93
CA LEU A 200 -14.84 9.89 -5.56
C LEU A 200 -15.64 8.80 -4.83
N ALA A 201 -14.97 7.71 -4.43
CA ALA A 201 -15.64 6.56 -3.82
C ALA A 201 -15.15 6.35 -2.40
N SER A 202 -16.10 6.14 -1.48
CA SER A 202 -15.83 5.84 -0.07
C SER A 202 -16.58 4.57 0.36
N PRO A 203 -16.04 3.77 1.31
CA PRO A 203 -16.77 2.64 1.87
C PRO A 203 -18.05 3.10 2.55
N ARG A 204 -19.17 2.42 2.28
CA ARG A 204 -20.46 2.72 2.94
C ARG A 204 -20.30 2.60 4.46
N ARG A 205 -20.72 3.63 5.17
CA ARG A 205 -20.83 3.60 6.64
C ARG A 205 -22.09 2.88 7.05
N VAL A 206 -22.03 2.20 8.20
CA VAL A 206 -23.20 1.57 8.85
C VAL A 206 -24.12 2.63 9.43
#